data_7b905c2335badf1bc66d11a3d5bdf674
#
_entry.id   7b905c2335badf1bc66d11a3d5bdf674
#
_cell.length_a   1.000
_cell.length_b   1.000
_cell.length_c   1.000
_cell.angle_alpha   90.00
_cell.angle_beta   90.00
_cell.angle_gamma   90.00
#
_symmetry.space_group_name_H-M   'P 1'
#
loop_
_entity.id
_entity.type
_entity.pdbx_description
1 polymer ?
#
loop_
_entity_poly.entity_id
_entity_poly.type
_entity_poly.pdbx_seq_one_letter_code
_entity_poly.pdbx_strand_id
1 'polypeptide(L)'
;MSKKVIALIVVIVLLVIIGGAVYFLNQNSNESQNSNNQEGVAEPNNENNNTLVAEENNGENTETTGKTLVVYFSAQGHTEEVAHKIAENLGGDTFEIVPKEEYTSGDLDWTDNNSRVTKEYEDESLRNTELVSTTVDNWEEYDTVIIGYPIWWGIAAWPVDTFVKANDFNGKTVIPFCTSSSSGLGESGDLLEKEANGGNWLEGQHFRSNPSDSDINNWTDSLMQ
;
A
#
# COMPACT_ATOMS: atom_id res chain seq x y z
N MET A 1 -24.31 -2.22 30.08
CA MET A 1 -22.98 -2.03 30.67
C MET A 1 -23.10 -1.36 32.03
N SER A 2 -22.35 -1.80 33.07
CA SER A 2 -22.43 -1.21 34.37
C SER A 2 -21.78 0.18 34.38
N LYS A 3 -22.29 1.10 35.22
CA LYS A 3 -21.72 2.46 35.38
C LYS A 3 -20.21 2.46 35.68
N LYS A 4 -19.70 1.41 36.32
CA LYS A 4 -18.28 1.22 36.62
C LYS A 4 -17.44 0.92 35.38
N VAL A 5 -18.00 0.17 34.41
CA VAL A 5 -17.32 -0.14 33.12
C VAL A 5 -17.23 1.11 32.22
N ILE A 6 -18.30 1.91 32.21
CA ILE A 6 -18.31 3.18 31.46
C ILE A 6 -17.28 4.16 32.04
N ALA A 7 -17.18 4.28 33.35
CA ALA A 7 -16.20 5.13 34.03
C ALA A 7 -14.75 4.68 33.74
N LEU A 8 -14.49 3.37 33.65
CA LEU A 8 -13.16 2.85 33.33
C LEU A 8 -12.76 3.17 31.90
N ILE A 9 -13.68 3.03 30.92
CA ILE A 9 -13.42 3.35 29.52
C ILE A 9 -13.13 4.84 29.35
N VAL A 10 -13.87 5.73 30.00
CA VAL A 10 -13.64 7.18 29.96
C VAL A 10 -12.26 7.55 30.51
N VAL A 11 -11.81 6.91 31.59
CA VAL A 11 -10.46 7.15 32.16
C VAL A 11 -9.36 6.69 31.18
N ILE A 12 -9.51 5.54 30.52
CA ILE A 12 -8.54 5.04 29.54
C ILE A 12 -8.45 5.98 28.33
N VAL A 13 -9.57 6.44 27.81
CA VAL A 13 -9.59 7.39 26.67
C VAL A 13 -8.92 8.72 27.03
N LEU A 14 -9.13 9.24 28.24
CA LEU A 14 -8.46 10.47 28.71
C LEU A 14 -6.95 10.29 28.87
N LEU A 15 -6.47 9.13 29.31
CA LEU A 15 -5.03 8.85 29.42
C LEU A 15 -4.34 8.75 28.07
N VAL A 16 -5.01 8.20 27.05
CA VAL A 16 -4.49 8.14 25.67
C VAL A 16 -4.39 9.53 25.07
N ILE A 17 -5.36 10.42 25.29
CA ILE A 17 -5.34 11.80 24.78
C ILE A 17 -4.20 12.61 25.44
N ILE A 18 -3.98 12.46 26.75
CA ILE A 18 -2.90 13.15 27.47
C ILE A 18 -1.53 12.60 27.04
N GLY A 19 -1.39 11.29 26.87
CA GLY A 19 -0.16 10.65 26.41
C GLY A 19 0.22 11.09 25.01
N GLY A 20 -0.74 11.17 24.07
CA GLY A 20 -0.55 11.65 22.71
C GLY A 20 -0.11 13.11 22.65
N ALA A 21 -0.70 13.99 23.46
CA ALA A 21 -0.33 15.39 23.50
C ALA A 21 1.11 15.63 24.01
N VAL A 22 1.56 14.85 25.02
CA VAL A 22 2.93 14.92 25.55
C VAL A 22 3.95 14.41 24.51
N TYR A 23 3.61 13.36 23.77
CA TYR A 23 4.47 12.83 22.73
C TYR A 23 4.66 13.85 21.58
N PHE A 24 3.59 14.53 21.16
CA PHE A 24 3.64 15.54 20.08
C PHE A 24 4.43 16.78 20.47
N LEU A 25 4.37 17.22 21.74
CA LEU A 25 5.13 18.38 22.24
C LEU A 25 6.62 18.09 22.38
N ASN A 26 7.02 16.82 22.55
CA ASN A 26 8.42 16.45 22.69
C ASN A 26 9.16 16.29 21.36
N GLN A 27 8.44 16.12 20.24
CA GLN A 27 9.04 16.06 18.91
C GLN A 27 9.38 17.44 18.31
N ASN A 28 8.76 18.52 18.79
CA ASN A 28 8.91 19.86 18.22
C ASN A 28 10.08 20.67 18.82
N SER A 29 10.96 20.06 19.64
CA SER A 29 12.04 20.78 20.38
C SER A 29 13.44 20.57 19.83
N ASN A 30 13.65 19.85 18.72
CA ASN A 30 14.98 19.48 18.23
C ASN A 30 15.41 20.07 16.88
N GLU A 31 14.78 21.17 16.42
CA GLU A 31 15.32 21.93 15.29
C GLU A 31 15.67 23.34 15.71
N SER A 32 16.92 23.57 16.08
CA SER A 32 17.68 24.81 15.83
C SER A 32 19.06 24.71 16.48
N GLN A 33 20.06 24.70 15.68
CA GLN A 33 21.35 25.38 15.75
C GLN A 33 22.48 24.54 15.16
N ASN A 34 22.95 24.89 13.99
CA ASN A 34 24.35 25.31 13.87
C ASN A 34 24.61 25.91 12.48
N SER A 35 24.92 27.18 12.49
CA SER A 35 25.52 27.91 11.37
C SER A 35 26.90 28.44 11.77
N ASN A 36 27.79 28.50 10.77
CA ASN A 36 29.03 29.31 10.65
C ASN A 36 30.38 28.67 11.03
N ASN A 37 31.31 28.56 10.09
CA ASN A 37 32.34 29.51 9.57
C ASN A 37 33.41 28.68 8.86
N GLN A 38 33.72 28.92 7.63
CA GLN A 38 34.57 29.92 6.94
C GLN A 38 36.09 29.56 6.85
N GLU A 39 36.53 29.55 5.58
CA GLU A 39 37.82 29.91 5.02
C GLU A 39 39.08 29.06 5.18
N GLY A 40 39.69 28.73 4.01
CA GLY A 40 41.09 29.07 3.80
C GLY A 40 41.90 28.10 2.91
N VAL A 41 41.97 28.34 1.60
CA VAL A 41 43.16 28.50 0.75
C VAL A 41 44.18 27.37 0.55
N ALA A 42 44.45 27.10 -0.74
CA ALA A 42 45.69 26.79 -1.46
C ALA A 42 46.02 25.33 -1.83
N GLU A 43 46.01 25.11 -3.16
CA GLU A 43 46.82 24.15 -3.92
C GLU A 43 48.34 24.38 -3.76
N PRO A 44 49.24 23.50 -4.18
CA PRO A 44 49.29 22.95 -5.55
C PRO A 44 49.87 21.52 -5.74
N ASN A 45 49.56 20.98 -6.91
CA ASN A 45 50.31 20.04 -7.77
C ASN A 45 51.23 18.96 -7.19
N ASN A 46 51.01 17.70 -7.63
CA ASN A 46 52.06 17.00 -8.38
C ASN A 46 51.48 15.84 -9.24
N GLU A 47 51.91 15.85 -10.51
CA GLU A 47 51.76 14.79 -11.49
C GLU A 47 52.43 13.49 -11.00
N ASN A 48 51.80 12.34 -11.24
CA ASN A 48 52.58 11.24 -11.82
C ASN A 48 51.66 10.23 -12.55
N ASN A 49 52.00 10.07 -13.77
CA ASN A 49 51.62 9.06 -14.76
C ASN A 49 51.79 7.63 -14.20
N ASN A 50 50.77 6.80 -14.33
CA ASN A 50 51.01 5.42 -14.74
C ASN A 50 49.80 4.82 -15.45
N THR A 51 49.99 4.60 -16.73
CA THR A 51 49.18 3.75 -17.62
C THR A 51 49.19 2.33 -17.07
N LEU A 52 48.03 1.68 -17.04
CA LEU A 52 47.82 0.31 -17.53
C LEU A 52 46.40 -0.22 -17.27
N VAL A 53 45.85 -0.67 -18.39
CA VAL A 53 44.87 -1.75 -18.56
C VAL A 53 43.40 -1.42 -18.23
N ALA A 54 42.68 -1.13 -19.28
CA ALA A 54 41.23 -1.27 -19.37
C ALA A 54 40.89 -2.77 -19.18
N GLU A 55 40.31 -3.13 -18.05
CA GLU A 55 39.37 -4.22 -17.99
C GLU A 55 38.01 -3.63 -18.30
N GLU A 56 37.55 -3.95 -19.50
CA GLU A 56 36.13 -3.84 -19.87
C GLU A 56 35.34 -4.73 -18.88
N ASN A 57 34.93 -4.14 -17.78
CA ASN A 57 33.84 -4.69 -17.01
C ASN A 57 32.57 -4.27 -17.74
N ASN A 58 32.18 -5.12 -18.68
CA ASN A 58 30.87 -5.11 -19.31
C ASN A 58 29.86 -5.45 -18.20
N GLY A 59 29.60 -4.48 -17.34
CA GLY A 59 28.47 -4.46 -16.43
C GLY A 59 27.26 -4.37 -17.34
N GLU A 60 26.75 -5.54 -17.70
CA GLU A 60 25.41 -5.71 -18.21
C GLU A 60 24.48 -5.08 -17.17
N ASN A 61 24.16 -3.82 -17.43
CA ASN A 61 23.07 -3.13 -16.75
C ASN A 61 21.80 -3.84 -17.24
N THR A 62 21.49 -4.98 -16.66
CA THR A 62 20.18 -5.56 -16.73
C THR A 62 19.28 -4.58 -16.01
N GLU A 63 18.80 -3.57 -16.74
CA GLU A 63 17.50 -2.99 -16.44
C GLU A 63 16.54 -4.19 -16.44
N THR A 64 16.26 -4.74 -15.29
CA THR A 64 15.14 -5.63 -15.08
C THR A 64 13.89 -4.77 -15.27
N THR A 65 13.52 -4.59 -16.55
CA THR A 65 12.21 -4.09 -16.93
C THR A 65 11.22 -5.20 -16.67
N GLY A 66 11.07 -5.57 -15.40
CA GLY A 66 10.07 -6.51 -14.97
C GLY A 66 8.68 -5.97 -15.28
N LYS A 67 7.78 -6.86 -15.70
CA LYS A 67 6.41 -6.47 -15.96
C LYS A 67 5.71 -6.07 -14.67
N THR A 68 4.86 -5.07 -14.77
CA THR A 68 3.98 -4.62 -13.68
C THR A 68 2.57 -5.15 -13.89
N LEU A 69 1.99 -5.73 -12.84
CA LEU A 69 0.59 -6.11 -12.78
C LEU A 69 -0.14 -5.25 -11.75
N VAL A 70 -1.27 -4.69 -12.11
CA VAL A 70 -2.18 -4.02 -11.17
C VAL A 70 -3.38 -4.93 -10.91
N VAL A 71 -3.37 -5.56 -9.74
CA VAL A 71 -4.48 -6.39 -9.24
C VAL A 71 -5.42 -5.51 -8.43
N TYR A 72 -6.72 -5.62 -8.62
CA TYR A 72 -7.64 -4.80 -7.84
C TYR A 72 -8.98 -5.51 -7.58
N PHE A 73 -9.59 -5.17 -6.45
CA PHE A 73 -11.00 -5.38 -6.18
C PHE A 73 -11.73 -4.04 -6.12
N SER A 74 -12.86 -3.94 -6.80
CA SER A 74 -13.68 -2.73 -6.79
C SER A 74 -15.16 -3.07 -6.71
N ALA A 75 -15.83 -2.68 -5.60
CA ALA A 75 -17.26 -2.96 -5.43
C ALA A 75 -18.16 -1.86 -6.03
N GLN A 76 -17.64 -0.66 -6.28
CA GLN A 76 -18.39 0.52 -6.72
C GLN A 76 -17.67 1.32 -7.84
N GLY A 77 -16.62 0.76 -8.46
CA GLY A 77 -15.89 1.39 -9.56
C GLY A 77 -14.72 2.29 -9.13
N HIS A 78 -14.71 2.82 -7.90
CA HIS A 78 -13.67 3.79 -7.49
C HIS A 78 -12.24 3.24 -7.49
N THR A 79 -12.04 2.02 -6.97
CA THR A 79 -10.71 1.38 -6.98
C THR A 79 -10.31 1.00 -8.41
N GLU A 80 -11.26 0.57 -9.23
CA GLU A 80 -11.08 0.23 -10.64
C GLU A 80 -10.53 1.41 -11.43
N GLU A 81 -11.16 2.60 -11.32
CA GLU A 81 -10.70 3.83 -12.00
C GLU A 81 -9.25 4.17 -11.66
N VAL A 82 -8.89 4.06 -10.37
CA VAL A 82 -7.51 4.29 -9.90
C VAL A 82 -6.56 3.22 -10.43
N ALA A 83 -6.97 1.94 -10.40
CA ALA A 83 -6.16 0.82 -10.88
C ALA A 83 -5.82 0.94 -12.37
N HIS A 84 -6.82 1.27 -13.20
CA HIS A 84 -6.59 1.47 -14.62
C HIS A 84 -5.65 2.64 -14.90
N LYS A 85 -5.77 3.74 -14.15
CA LYS A 85 -4.87 4.89 -14.32
C LYS A 85 -3.44 4.57 -13.90
N ILE A 86 -3.25 3.81 -12.82
CA ILE A 86 -1.93 3.33 -12.40
C ILE A 86 -1.32 2.43 -13.48
N ALA A 87 -2.10 1.48 -14.01
CA ALA A 87 -1.64 0.58 -15.07
C ALA A 87 -1.25 1.35 -16.34
N GLU A 88 -2.07 2.33 -16.76
CA GLU A 88 -1.75 3.21 -17.89
C GLU A 88 -0.42 3.95 -17.69
N ASN A 89 -0.21 4.54 -16.51
CA ASN A 89 0.99 5.32 -16.22
C ASN A 89 2.27 4.47 -16.20
N LEU A 90 2.16 3.22 -15.71
CA LEU A 90 3.30 2.30 -15.57
C LEU A 90 3.47 1.36 -16.76
N GLY A 91 2.58 1.40 -17.77
CA GLY A 91 2.57 0.46 -18.89
C GLY A 91 2.34 -0.98 -18.44
N GLY A 92 1.58 -1.18 -17.35
CA GLY A 92 1.30 -2.48 -16.74
C GLY A 92 -0.01 -3.11 -17.22
N ASP A 93 -0.14 -4.40 -16.94
CA ASP A 93 -1.37 -5.15 -17.15
C ASP A 93 -2.31 -5.01 -15.94
N THR A 94 -3.59 -5.34 -16.11
CA THR A 94 -4.59 -5.32 -15.02
C THR A 94 -5.20 -6.68 -14.78
N PHE A 95 -5.55 -6.98 -13.52
CA PHE A 95 -6.32 -8.16 -13.14
C PHE A 95 -7.39 -7.76 -12.10
N GLU A 96 -8.65 -7.97 -12.45
CA GLU A 96 -9.76 -7.71 -11.54
C GLU A 96 -10.04 -8.93 -10.67
N ILE A 97 -10.13 -8.73 -9.36
CA ILE A 97 -10.60 -9.71 -8.40
C ILE A 97 -12.13 -9.70 -8.42
N VAL A 98 -12.74 -10.72 -8.98
CA VAL A 98 -14.20 -10.81 -9.15
C VAL A 98 -14.75 -11.88 -8.21
N PRO A 99 -15.56 -11.52 -7.18
CA PRO A 99 -16.31 -12.47 -6.38
C PRO A 99 -17.30 -13.25 -7.24
N LYS A 100 -17.47 -14.58 -6.97
CA LYS A 100 -18.51 -15.37 -7.65
C LYS A 100 -19.91 -14.83 -7.37
N GLU A 101 -20.14 -14.34 -6.15
CA GLU A 101 -21.33 -13.58 -5.78
C GLU A 101 -20.91 -12.13 -5.62
N GLU A 102 -21.20 -11.31 -6.61
CA GLU A 102 -20.90 -9.88 -6.58
C GLU A 102 -21.66 -9.19 -5.44
N TYR A 103 -21.06 -8.12 -4.90
CA TYR A 103 -21.70 -7.30 -3.88
C TYR A 103 -22.68 -6.32 -4.53
N THR A 104 -23.95 -6.48 -4.22
CA THR A 104 -24.99 -5.51 -4.61
C THR A 104 -24.92 -4.26 -3.72
N SER A 105 -25.59 -3.18 -4.10
CA SER A 105 -25.69 -1.99 -3.26
C SER A 105 -26.33 -2.27 -1.90
N GLY A 106 -27.25 -3.24 -1.81
CA GLY A 106 -27.83 -3.69 -0.54
C GLY A 106 -26.84 -4.48 0.31
N ASP A 107 -25.97 -5.29 -0.32
CA ASP A 107 -24.91 -6.02 0.39
C ASP A 107 -23.88 -5.08 1.00
N LEU A 108 -23.66 -3.92 0.38
CA LEU A 108 -22.69 -2.91 0.80
C LEU A 108 -23.24 -1.87 1.78
N ASP A 109 -24.52 -1.96 2.18
CA ASP A 109 -25.09 -1.04 3.17
C ASP A 109 -24.58 -1.37 4.58
N TRP A 110 -23.44 -0.78 4.92
CA TRP A 110 -22.79 -0.93 6.24
C TRP A 110 -23.61 -0.37 7.39
N THR A 111 -24.71 0.35 7.13
CA THR A 111 -25.67 0.87 8.14
C THR A 111 -26.78 -0.13 8.45
N ASP A 112 -27.00 -1.14 7.59
CA ASP A 112 -27.94 -2.23 7.83
C ASP A 112 -27.22 -3.43 8.48
N ASN A 113 -27.59 -3.76 9.70
CA ASN A 113 -27.08 -4.92 10.43
C ASN A 113 -27.36 -6.27 9.74
N ASN A 114 -28.28 -6.29 8.76
CA ASN A 114 -28.61 -7.49 7.99
C ASN A 114 -27.89 -7.56 6.64
N SER A 115 -27.17 -6.52 6.23
CA SER A 115 -26.42 -6.53 4.99
C SER A 115 -25.33 -7.61 5.02
N ARG A 116 -24.90 -8.05 3.85
CA ARG A 116 -23.84 -9.05 3.71
C ARG A 116 -22.54 -8.56 4.33
N VAL A 117 -22.11 -7.35 3.97
CA VAL A 117 -20.82 -6.80 4.42
C VAL A 117 -20.78 -6.58 5.95
N THR A 118 -21.93 -6.24 6.60
CA THR A 118 -22.00 -6.10 8.05
C THR A 118 -21.90 -7.47 8.75
N LYS A 119 -22.58 -8.50 8.21
CA LYS A 119 -22.48 -9.87 8.73
C LYS A 119 -21.06 -10.42 8.60
N GLU A 120 -20.42 -10.21 7.46
CA GLU A 120 -19.02 -10.62 7.22
C GLU A 120 -18.04 -9.86 8.12
N TYR A 121 -18.35 -8.60 8.49
CA TYR A 121 -17.59 -7.87 9.48
C TYR A 121 -17.72 -8.47 10.88
N GLU A 122 -18.93 -8.82 11.30
CA GLU A 122 -19.22 -9.36 12.63
C GLU A 122 -18.73 -10.80 12.81
N ASP A 123 -18.70 -11.60 11.73
CA ASP A 123 -18.26 -13.00 11.71
C ASP A 123 -17.20 -13.21 10.64
N GLU A 124 -15.93 -13.27 11.05
CA GLU A 124 -14.79 -13.47 10.15
C GLU A 124 -14.86 -14.77 9.35
N SER A 125 -15.54 -15.79 9.85
CA SER A 125 -15.70 -17.06 9.13
C SER A 125 -16.50 -16.90 7.83
N LEU A 126 -17.26 -15.82 7.68
CA LEU A 126 -18.03 -15.47 6.49
C LEU A 126 -17.20 -14.71 5.44
N ARG A 127 -16.01 -14.21 5.78
CA ARG A 127 -15.13 -13.45 4.88
C ARG A 127 -14.42 -14.29 3.83
N ASN A 128 -14.62 -15.60 3.82
CA ASN A 128 -14.02 -16.50 2.83
C ASN A 128 -14.74 -16.38 1.48
N THR A 129 -14.52 -15.26 0.80
CA THR A 129 -15.18 -14.92 -0.46
C THR A 129 -14.65 -15.80 -1.60
N GLU A 130 -15.52 -16.61 -2.21
CA GLU A 130 -15.16 -17.33 -3.41
C GLU A 130 -14.98 -16.40 -4.61
N LEU A 131 -13.88 -16.55 -5.35
CA LEU A 131 -13.57 -15.77 -6.55
C LEU A 131 -13.87 -16.55 -7.83
N VAL A 132 -14.17 -15.82 -8.90
CA VAL A 132 -14.31 -16.40 -10.25
C VAL A 132 -12.99 -17.02 -10.69
N SER A 133 -11.88 -16.34 -10.44
CA SER A 133 -10.52 -16.83 -10.64
C SER A 133 -9.57 -16.20 -9.62
N THR A 134 -8.61 -17.00 -9.17
CA THR A 134 -7.43 -16.51 -8.46
C THR A 134 -6.18 -16.58 -9.32
N THR A 135 -6.28 -17.18 -10.52
CA THR A 135 -5.14 -17.44 -11.41
C THR A 135 -4.97 -16.28 -12.37
N VAL A 136 -3.77 -15.75 -12.42
CA VAL A 136 -3.32 -14.75 -13.40
C VAL A 136 -2.48 -15.46 -14.45
N ASP A 137 -2.77 -15.23 -15.72
CA ASP A 137 -1.97 -15.79 -16.81
C ASP A 137 -0.55 -15.18 -16.78
N ASN A 138 0.46 -16.02 -16.98
CA ASN A 138 1.88 -15.63 -16.99
C ASN A 138 2.32 -14.92 -15.70
N TRP A 139 1.78 -15.34 -14.53
CA TRP A 139 2.08 -14.76 -13.21
C TRP A 139 3.59 -14.61 -12.95
N GLU A 140 4.40 -15.55 -13.45
CA GLU A 140 5.85 -15.56 -13.29
C GLU A 140 6.58 -14.44 -14.04
N GLU A 141 5.95 -13.81 -15.04
CA GLU A 141 6.54 -12.72 -15.80
C GLU A 141 6.46 -11.35 -15.08
N TYR A 142 5.66 -11.26 -14.00
CA TYR A 142 5.48 -10.02 -13.25
C TYR A 142 6.45 -9.96 -12.08
N ASP A 143 7.31 -8.94 -12.06
CA ASP A 143 8.23 -8.65 -10.95
C ASP A 143 7.60 -7.69 -9.95
N THR A 144 6.69 -6.83 -10.41
CA THR A 144 5.96 -5.88 -9.56
C THR A 144 4.47 -6.14 -9.60
N VAL A 145 3.86 -6.28 -8.43
CA VAL A 145 2.41 -6.44 -8.28
C VAL A 145 1.86 -5.31 -7.40
N ILE A 146 1.04 -4.47 -7.98
CA ILE A 146 0.34 -3.40 -7.26
C ILE A 146 -1.05 -3.93 -6.90
N ILE A 147 -1.42 -3.90 -5.62
CA ILE A 147 -2.70 -4.46 -5.15
C ILE A 147 -3.62 -3.36 -4.65
N GLY A 148 -4.77 -3.17 -5.31
CA GLY A 148 -5.76 -2.14 -5.03
C GLY A 148 -7.04 -2.66 -4.39
N TYR A 149 -7.55 -1.94 -3.38
CA TYR A 149 -8.77 -2.32 -2.66
C TYR A 149 -9.46 -1.15 -1.98
N PRO A 150 -10.79 -1.21 -1.79
CA PRO A 150 -11.46 -0.29 -0.88
C PRO A 150 -11.20 -0.71 0.58
N ILE A 151 -11.19 0.29 1.49
CA ILE A 151 -11.11 0.02 2.92
C ILE A 151 -12.50 -0.30 3.47
N TRP A 152 -12.65 -1.48 4.08
CA TRP A 152 -13.81 -1.92 4.83
C TRP A 152 -13.45 -2.06 6.31
N TRP A 153 -14.08 -1.27 7.19
CA TRP A 153 -13.78 -1.25 8.64
C TRP A 153 -12.29 -1.17 9.01
N GLY A 154 -11.52 -0.41 8.22
CA GLY A 154 -10.09 -0.15 8.49
C GLY A 154 -9.11 -1.18 7.95
N ILE A 155 -9.59 -2.21 7.26
CA ILE A 155 -8.78 -3.25 6.61
C ILE A 155 -9.11 -3.35 5.12
N ALA A 156 -8.35 -4.14 4.37
CA ALA A 156 -8.67 -4.44 2.97
C ALA A 156 -10.01 -5.17 2.86
N ALA A 157 -10.75 -4.90 1.78
CA ALA A 157 -11.96 -5.65 1.47
C ALA A 157 -11.65 -7.14 1.31
N TRP A 158 -12.42 -8.01 1.94
CA TRP A 158 -12.13 -9.45 2.11
C TRP A 158 -11.88 -10.25 0.81
N PRO A 159 -12.46 -9.90 -0.37
CA PRO A 159 -12.11 -10.61 -1.60
C PRO A 159 -10.62 -10.60 -1.92
N VAL A 160 -9.88 -9.58 -1.47
CA VAL A 160 -8.43 -9.46 -1.68
C VAL A 160 -7.65 -10.49 -0.87
N ASP A 161 -8.09 -10.82 0.34
CA ASP A 161 -7.47 -11.83 1.19
C ASP A 161 -7.44 -13.20 0.49
N THR A 162 -8.55 -13.55 -0.18
CA THR A 162 -8.66 -14.82 -0.93
C THR A 162 -7.66 -14.87 -2.09
N PHE A 163 -7.48 -13.78 -2.82
CA PHE A 163 -6.51 -13.67 -3.91
C PHE A 163 -5.07 -13.76 -3.38
N VAL A 164 -4.76 -13.02 -2.32
CA VAL A 164 -3.41 -12.98 -1.73
C VAL A 164 -3.00 -14.36 -1.19
N LYS A 165 -3.90 -15.06 -0.49
CA LYS A 165 -3.64 -16.42 0.01
C LYS A 165 -3.44 -17.45 -1.08
N ALA A 166 -4.03 -17.24 -2.25
CA ALA A 166 -4.00 -18.20 -3.34
C ALA A 166 -2.77 -18.10 -4.26
N ASN A 167 -2.01 -17.01 -4.16
CA ASN A 167 -0.88 -16.74 -5.06
C ASN A 167 0.46 -16.73 -4.31
N ASP A 168 1.53 -17.07 -5.05
CA ASP A 168 2.90 -17.03 -4.55
C ASP A 168 3.57 -15.72 -4.97
N PHE A 169 3.95 -14.89 -3.98
CA PHE A 169 4.59 -13.60 -4.20
C PHE A 169 6.12 -13.65 -4.05
N ASN A 170 6.72 -14.83 -3.86
CA ASN A 170 8.17 -14.93 -3.75
C ASN A 170 8.86 -14.33 -4.99
N GLY A 171 9.86 -13.47 -4.74
CA GLY A 171 10.61 -12.78 -5.78
C GLY A 171 9.91 -11.55 -6.38
N LYS A 172 8.70 -11.22 -5.93
CA LYS A 172 7.95 -10.05 -6.41
C LYS A 172 8.03 -8.88 -5.43
N THR A 173 8.04 -7.66 -5.95
CA THR A 173 7.77 -6.45 -5.19
C THR A 173 6.27 -6.22 -5.16
N VAL A 174 5.70 -6.04 -3.97
CA VAL A 174 4.26 -5.86 -3.79
C VAL A 174 3.98 -4.47 -3.20
N ILE A 175 3.10 -3.70 -3.84
CA ILE A 175 2.81 -2.33 -3.41
C ILE A 175 1.30 -2.18 -3.26
N PRO A 176 0.78 -2.08 -2.03
CA PRO A 176 -0.65 -1.90 -1.84
C PRO A 176 -1.09 -0.46 -2.15
N PHE A 177 -2.30 -0.30 -2.66
CA PHE A 177 -3.01 0.97 -2.58
C PHE A 177 -4.45 0.77 -2.15
N CYS A 178 -5.02 1.75 -1.50
CA CYS A 178 -6.42 1.68 -1.12
C CYS A 178 -7.21 2.91 -1.55
N THR A 179 -8.51 2.72 -1.68
CA THR A 179 -9.47 3.82 -1.84
C THR A 179 -10.40 3.88 -0.64
N SER A 180 -10.67 5.09 -0.17
CA SER A 180 -11.67 5.31 0.88
C SER A 180 -12.12 6.77 0.90
N SER A 181 -13.27 7.03 1.53
CA SER A 181 -13.77 8.41 1.70
C SER A 181 -13.05 9.17 2.81
N SER A 182 -12.60 8.49 3.87
CA SER A 182 -12.06 9.12 5.08
C SER A 182 -10.94 8.35 5.79
N SER A 183 -10.88 7.03 5.63
CA SER A 183 -9.84 6.20 6.24
C SER A 183 -8.56 6.27 5.40
N GLY A 184 -7.38 6.25 6.05
CA GLY A 184 -6.12 6.03 5.36
C GLY A 184 -5.88 4.54 5.06
N LEU A 185 -4.68 4.21 4.57
CA LEU A 185 -4.22 2.83 4.36
C LEU A 185 -4.22 2.04 5.68
N GLY A 186 -3.84 2.70 6.79
CA GLY A 186 -3.73 2.05 8.09
C GLY A 186 -2.77 0.86 8.04
N GLU A 187 -3.14 -0.24 8.72
CA GLU A 187 -2.38 -1.48 8.73
C GLU A 187 -2.84 -2.48 7.64
N SER A 188 -3.69 -2.04 6.68
CA SER A 188 -4.30 -2.96 5.71
C SER A 188 -3.29 -3.67 4.82
N GLY A 189 -2.21 -2.98 4.41
CA GLY A 189 -1.10 -3.57 3.66
C GLY A 189 -0.34 -4.61 4.49
N ASP A 190 0.00 -4.28 5.73
CA ASP A 190 0.71 -5.18 6.66
C ASP A 190 -0.09 -6.44 6.99
N LEU A 191 -1.43 -6.33 7.01
CA LEU A 191 -2.31 -7.47 7.23
C LEU A 191 -2.30 -8.41 6.02
N LEU A 192 -2.36 -7.86 4.80
CA LEU A 192 -2.24 -8.65 3.58
C LEU A 192 -0.87 -9.32 3.45
N GLU A 193 0.22 -8.61 3.80
CA GLU A 193 1.59 -9.18 3.83
C GLU A 193 1.66 -10.42 4.74
N LYS A 194 1.05 -10.37 5.92
CA LYS A 194 1.03 -11.50 6.87
C LYS A 194 0.27 -12.71 6.34
N GLU A 195 -0.69 -12.51 5.44
CA GLU A 195 -1.47 -13.58 4.82
C GLU A 195 -0.85 -14.09 3.53
N ALA A 196 0.05 -13.31 2.92
CA ALA A 196 0.70 -13.61 1.66
C ALA A 196 1.76 -14.72 1.82
N ASN A 197 1.96 -15.48 0.74
CA ASN A 197 3.10 -16.38 0.61
C ASN A 197 4.26 -15.62 -0.02
N GLY A 198 5.10 -14.95 0.80
CA GLY A 198 6.29 -14.23 0.38
C GLY A 198 6.01 -12.83 -0.21
N GLY A 199 7.00 -12.34 -0.96
CA GLY A 199 6.99 -10.99 -1.55
C GLY A 199 7.79 -9.98 -0.73
N ASN A 200 8.27 -8.93 -1.40
CA ASN A 200 8.85 -7.75 -0.78
C ASN A 200 7.78 -6.66 -0.77
N TRP A 201 7.08 -6.54 0.36
CA TRP A 201 5.99 -5.59 0.52
C TRP A 201 6.53 -4.19 0.85
N LEU A 202 6.10 -3.20 0.09
CA LEU A 202 6.50 -1.82 0.27
C LEU A 202 5.37 -0.99 0.88
N GLU A 203 5.72 0.21 1.34
CA GLU A 203 4.73 1.18 1.81
C GLU A 203 3.75 1.50 0.68
N GLY A 204 2.46 1.43 0.99
CA GLY A 204 1.40 1.65 0.04
C GLY A 204 0.89 3.08 0.00
N GLN A 205 -0.12 3.32 -0.85
CA GLN A 205 -0.73 4.63 -1.03
C GLN A 205 -2.24 4.60 -0.73
N HIS A 206 -2.72 5.64 -0.07
CA HIS A 206 -4.14 5.90 0.06
C HIS A 206 -4.61 6.94 -0.98
N PHE A 207 -5.68 6.62 -1.67
CA PHE A 207 -6.41 7.55 -2.51
C PHE A 207 -7.82 7.80 -1.95
N ARG A 208 -8.34 9.01 -2.11
CA ARG A 208 -9.76 9.26 -1.89
C ARG A 208 -10.58 8.52 -2.96
N SER A 209 -11.86 8.31 -2.71
CA SER A 209 -12.75 7.60 -3.66
C SER A 209 -12.83 8.27 -5.05
N ASN A 210 -12.40 9.51 -5.18
CA ASN A 210 -12.33 10.22 -6.45
C ASN A 210 -11.09 11.13 -6.45
N PRO A 211 -9.88 10.54 -6.58
CA PRO A 211 -8.64 11.31 -6.57
C PRO A 211 -8.48 12.11 -7.87
N SER A 212 -7.64 13.13 -7.85
CA SER A 212 -7.27 13.80 -9.10
C SER A 212 -6.23 12.96 -9.88
N ASP A 213 -6.20 13.11 -11.20
CA ASP A 213 -5.16 12.48 -12.02
C ASP A 213 -3.76 12.84 -11.55
N SER A 214 -3.57 14.09 -11.08
CA SER A 214 -2.27 14.53 -10.56
C SER A 214 -1.83 13.77 -9.30
N ASP A 215 -2.77 13.38 -8.43
CA ASP A 215 -2.42 12.60 -7.23
C ASP A 215 -1.92 11.21 -7.64
N ILE A 216 -2.57 10.57 -8.61
CA ILE A 216 -2.19 9.25 -9.12
C ILE A 216 -0.85 9.35 -9.88
N ASN A 217 -0.70 10.33 -10.77
CA ASN A 217 0.52 10.52 -11.55
C ASN A 217 1.73 10.78 -10.64
N ASN A 218 1.62 11.64 -9.64
CA ASN A 218 2.70 11.91 -8.70
C ASN A 218 3.16 10.66 -7.95
N TRP A 219 2.20 9.79 -7.58
CA TRP A 219 2.56 8.54 -6.92
C TRP A 219 3.23 7.55 -7.87
N THR A 220 2.68 7.33 -9.07
CA THR A 220 3.28 6.44 -10.07
C THR A 220 4.66 6.91 -10.52
N ASP A 221 4.88 8.22 -10.67
CA ASP A 221 6.19 8.80 -10.98
C ASP A 221 7.22 8.49 -9.87
N SER A 222 6.77 8.44 -8.61
CA SER A 222 7.65 8.10 -7.47
C SER A 222 8.05 6.62 -7.44
N LEU A 223 7.29 5.73 -8.07
CA LEU A 223 7.60 4.30 -8.16
C LEU A 223 8.64 3.99 -9.27
N MET A 224 8.86 4.92 -10.20
CA MET A 224 9.79 4.77 -11.32
C MET A 224 11.18 5.34 -11.04
N GLN A 225 11.43 5.85 -9.82
CA GLN A 225 12.71 6.45 -9.40
C GLN A 225 13.56 5.46 -8.62
#